data_fb923096f74e8ae82b899c930b62efe2
#
_entry.id   fb923096f74e8ae82b899c930b62efe2
#
_cell.length_a   1.000
_cell.length_b   1.000
_cell.length_c   1.000
_cell.angle_alpha   90.00
_cell.angle_beta   90.00
_cell.angle_gamma   90.00
#
_symmetry.space_group_name_H-M   'P 1'
#
loop_
_entity.id
_entity.type
_entity.pdbx_description
1 polymer ?
#
loop_
_entity_poly.entity_id
_entity_poly.type
_entity_poly.pdbx_seq_one_letter_code
_entity_poly.pdbx_strand_id
1 'polypeptide(L)'
;VSVILESRGCKEGIQPLRSSRESAGTADGRCQDTGIEKSHAILIRKTLLTETSLIIHWCSREHGFIRTVAKGARRPGSPYAGKLDLFYTAELAWLPARKSDLHTLKELEVTDFRLGLQSSYLRVLCASYFVKLLEGVAEVETPVESLYDLLRRALDYLTSHEPTRKAVLHFERELAHDLGVHGDESAAPITSLRQMLHRMPVLREELWEQLTS
;
A
#
# COMPACT_ATOMS: atom_id res chain seq x y z
N VAL A 1 -57.11 -1.65 22.20
CA VAL A 1 -58.06 -2.75 22.41
C VAL A 1 -57.21 -3.98 22.73
N SER A 2 -57.26 -4.33 24.02
CA SER A 2 -56.68 -5.52 24.64
C SER A 2 -57.45 -6.77 24.22
N VAL A 3 -56.83 -7.92 24.19
CA VAL A 3 -57.35 -9.14 24.75
C VAL A 3 -56.20 -10.10 25.09
N ILE A 4 -56.17 -10.45 26.36
CA ILE A 4 -55.44 -11.48 27.09
C ILE A 4 -56.18 -12.81 26.93
N LEU A 5 -55.46 -13.96 27.05
CA LEU A 5 -55.86 -15.20 27.78
C LEU A 5 -54.80 -16.26 27.45
N GLU A 6 -53.90 -16.66 28.41
CA GLU A 6 -54.02 -17.73 29.40
C GLU A 6 -54.45 -19.11 28.80
N SER A 7 -53.92 -20.25 29.11
CA SER A 7 -53.02 -20.83 30.10
C SER A 7 -53.05 -22.37 29.92
N ARG A 8 -52.18 -23.05 30.65
CA ARG A 8 -52.14 -24.52 31.03
C ARG A 8 -51.23 -25.34 30.11
N GLY A 9 -50.13 -25.92 30.52
CA GLY A 9 -49.85 -26.56 31.82
C GLY A 9 -49.93 -28.07 31.65
N CYS A 10 -48.79 -28.76 31.60
CA CYS A 10 -48.66 -30.07 32.22
C CYS A 10 -47.22 -30.53 32.32
N LYS A 11 -46.95 -31.13 33.44
CA LYS A 11 -45.70 -31.56 34.05
C LYS A 11 -45.22 -32.89 33.51
N GLU A 12 -43.93 -33.14 33.87
CA GLU A 12 -43.31 -34.38 34.35
C GLU A 12 -42.62 -35.28 33.33
N GLY A 13 -41.35 -35.54 33.66
CA GLY A 13 -40.61 -36.68 33.17
C GLY A 13 -39.08 -36.54 33.27
N ILE A 14 -38.56 -36.55 34.52
CA ILE A 14 -37.12 -36.69 34.79
C ILE A 14 -36.74 -38.16 34.61
N GLN A 15 -35.72 -38.46 33.79
CA GLN A 15 -34.81 -39.57 34.09
C GLN A 15 -33.46 -39.36 33.41
N PRO A 16 -32.33 -39.66 34.08
CA PRO A 16 -30.99 -39.48 33.57
C PRO A 16 -30.50 -40.76 32.87
N LEU A 17 -29.91 -40.64 31.70
CA LEU A 17 -29.23 -41.75 31.05
C LEU A 17 -27.82 -41.37 30.61
N ARG A 18 -26.90 -41.98 31.35
CA ARG A 18 -25.60 -42.56 30.95
C ARG A 18 -24.66 -41.78 30.08
N SER A 19 -23.55 -41.45 30.73
CA SER A 19 -22.23 -41.19 30.18
C SER A 19 -21.87 -42.11 29.01
N SER A 20 -21.74 -41.53 27.82
CA SER A 20 -20.92 -42.10 26.77
C SER A 20 -19.70 -41.22 26.63
N ARG A 21 -18.55 -41.80 26.86
CA ARG A 21 -17.22 -41.23 26.63
C ARG A 21 -17.12 -40.89 25.15
N GLU A 22 -17.24 -39.66 24.82
CA GLU A 22 -16.75 -39.17 23.55
C GLU A 22 -15.30 -38.76 23.72
N SER A 23 -14.47 -39.52 23.05
CA SER A 23 -13.06 -39.28 22.85
C SER A 23 -12.86 -37.86 22.31
N ALA A 24 -12.20 -37.01 23.09
CA ALA A 24 -11.66 -35.75 22.65
C ALA A 24 -10.68 -36.01 21.51
N GLY A 25 -11.15 -35.93 20.28
CA GLY A 25 -10.30 -35.74 19.12
C GLY A 25 -9.76 -34.33 19.19
N THR A 26 -8.53 -34.21 19.64
CA THR A 26 -7.72 -33.03 19.54
C THR A 26 -7.53 -32.73 18.04
N ALA A 27 -8.42 -31.96 17.47
CA ALA A 27 -8.15 -31.32 16.19
C ALA A 27 -7.06 -30.27 16.45
N ASP A 28 -5.81 -30.74 16.37
CA ASP A 28 -4.63 -29.90 16.19
C ASP A 28 -4.78 -29.20 14.83
N GLY A 29 -5.60 -28.16 14.82
CA GLY A 29 -5.69 -27.19 13.74
C GLY A 29 -4.42 -26.35 13.75
N ARG A 30 -3.28 -26.95 13.40
CA ARG A 30 -2.13 -26.18 12.93
C ARG A 30 -2.62 -25.42 11.72
N CYS A 31 -2.99 -24.15 11.91
CA CYS A 31 -2.88 -23.17 10.88
C CYS A 31 -1.43 -23.29 10.39
N GLN A 32 -1.23 -23.88 9.23
CA GLN A 32 0.05 -23.83 8.56
C GLN A 32 0.25 -22.33 8.28
N ASP A 33 1.06 -21.71 9.12
CA ASP A 33 1.62 -20.39 8.85
C ASP A 33 2.39 -20.54 7.55
N THR A 34 1.74 -20.23 6.44
CA THR A 34 2.32 -20.36 5.09
C THR A 34 3.46 -19.38 4.88
N GLY A 35 3.74 -18.54 5.89
CA GLY A 35 4.76 -17.49 5.80
C GLY A 35 4.45 -16.48 4.70
N ILE A 36 3.22 -16.44 4.19
CA ILE A 36 2.77 -15.48 3.18
C ILE A 36 2.24 -14.25 3.91
N GLU A 37 2.81 -13.10 3.57
CA GLU A 37 2.34 -11.80 4.03
C GLU A 37 1.43 -11.16 3.00
N LYS A 38 0.52 -10.29 3.47
CA LYS A 38 -0.43 -9.56 2.64
C LYS A 38 -0.43 -8.08 3.02
N SER A 39 -0.68 -7.22 2.04
CA SER A 39 -0.76 -5.78 2.25
C SER A 39 -1.48 -5.08 1.11
N HIS A 40 -2.03 -3.90 1.41
CA HIS A 40 -2.37 -2.91 0.40
C HIS A 40 -1.12 -2.10 0.05
N ALA A 41 -0.82 -1.97 -1.23
CA ALA A 41 0.36 -1.24 -1.66
C ALA A 41 0.17 -0.50 -2.97
N ILE A 42 0.94 0.55 -3.16
CA ILE A 42 1.02 1.33 -4.39
C ILE A 42 2.30 0.97 -5.13
N LEU A 43 2.19 0.62 -6.40
CA LEU A 43 3.35 0.34 -7.25
C LEU A 43 4.07 1.64 -7.58
N ILE A 44 5.32 1.77 -7.12
CA ILE A 44 6.09 3.01 -7.27
C ILE A 44 7.22 2.90 -8.29
N ARG A 45 7.71 1.69 -8.56
CA ARG A 45 8.78 1.48 -9.55
C ARG A 45 8.80 0.04 -10.07
N LYS A 46 9.18 -0.11 -11.33
CA LYS A 46 9.46 -1.39 -12.00
C LYS A 46 10.90 -1.41 -12.47
N THR A 47 11.60 -2.50 -12.21
CA THR A 47 12.98 -2.70 -12.69
C THR A 47 13.10 -4.08 -13.34
N LEU A 48 13.83 -4.17 -14.44
CA LEU A 48 14.12 -5.44 -15.09
C LEU A 48 15.08 -6.26 -14.24
N LEU A 49 14.71 -7.51 -13.92
CA LEU A 49 15.57 -8.46 -13.23
C LEU A 49 16.19 -9.46 -14.21
N THR A 50 15.33 -10.04 -15.05
CA THR A 50 15.70 -10.94 -16.16
C THR A 50 14.83 -10.64 -17.36
N GLU A 51 15.06 -11.28 -18.49
CA GLU A 51 14.24 -11.11 -19.69
C GLU A 51 12.73 -11.29 -19.42
N THR A 52 12.37 -12.16 -18.47
CA THR A 52 10.98 -12.52 -18.17
C THR A 52 10.47 -12.03 -16.81
N SER A 53 11.34 -11.56 -15.92
CA SER A 53 10.98 -11.24 -14.53
C SER A 53 11.28 -9.78 -14.19
N LEU A 54 10.44 -9.21 -13.34
CA LEU A 54 10.56 -7.82 -12.87
C LEU A 54 10.79 -7.79 -11.36
N ILE A 55 11.56 -6.79 -10.91
CA ILE A 55 11.54 -6.32 -9.53
C ILE A 55 10.51 -5.19 -9.47
N ILE A 56 9.58 -5.32 -8.55
CA ILE A 56 8.56 -4.32 -8.30
C ILE A 56 8.81 -3.70 -6.93
N HIS A 57 8.83 -2.39 -6.89
CA HIS A 57 8.93 -1.62 -5.66
C HIS A 57 7.53 -1.13 -5.28
N TRP A 58 7.17 -1.32 -4.04
CA TRP A 58 5.88 -0.99 -3.49
C TRP A 58 6.01 -0.03 -2.32
N CYS A 59 5.10 0.91 -2.24
CA CYS A 59 4.80 1.62 -1.01
C CYS A 59 3.63 0.88 -0.34
N SER A 60 3.93 0.08 0.66
CA SER A 60 2.96 -0.73 1.40
C SER A 60 2.47 0.05 2.61
N ARG A 61 1.20 -0.15 2.94
CA ARG A 61 0.59 0.49 4.10
C ARG A 61 1.13 -0.07 5.41
N GLU A 62 1.24 -1.41 5.49
CA GLU A 62 1.57 -2.13 6.72
C GLU A 62 3.08 -2.41 6.88
N HIS A 63 3.82 -2.45 5.75
CA HIS A 63 5.22 -2.89 5.73
C HIS A 63 6.20 -1.83 5.20
N GLY A 64 5.72 -0.60 4.91
CA GLY A 64 6.56 0.44 4.35
C GLY A 64 7.03 0.15 2.92
N PHE A 65 8.28 0.44 2.60
CA PHE A 65 8.82 0.23 1.26
C PHE A 65 9.35 -1.20 1.11
N ILE A 66 8.66 -2.03 0.33
CA ILE A 66 9.03 -3.43 0.07
C ILE A 66 9.37 -3.67 -1.40
N ARG A 67 10.19 -4.69 -1.64
CA ARG A 67 10.58 -5.11 -2.99
C ARG A 67 10.20 -6.55 -3.24
N THR A 68 9.54 -6.82 -4.37
CA THR A 68 9.13 -8.17 -4.74
C THR A 68 9.59 -8.54 -6.15
N VAL A 69 9.90 -9.82 -6.37
CA VAL A 69 10.14 -10.37 -7.70
C VAL A 69 8.83 -10.92 -8.25
N ALA A 70 8.37 -10.36 -9.35
CA ALA A 70 7.29 -10.89 -10.16
C ALA A 70 7.88 -11.83 -11.22
N LYS A 71 7.99 -13.13 -10.87
CA LYS A 71 8.58 -14.13 -11.76
C LYS A 71 7.71 -14.37 -12.99
N GLY A 72 8.32 -14.33 -14.17
CA GLY A 72 7.60 -14.54 -15.43
C GLY A 72 6.59 -13.44 -15.79
N ALA A 73 6.67 -12.26 -15.17
CA ALA A 73 5.73 -11.15 -15.38
C ALA A 73 5.65 -10.69 -16.84
N ARG A 74 6.74 -10.89 -17.60
CA ARG A 74 6.82 -10.50 -19.04
C ARG A 74 6.54 -11.64 -20.01
N ARG A 75 6.20 -12.84 -19.52
CA ARG A 75 5.85 -13.95 -20.39
C ARG A 75 4.44 -13.76 -20.97
N PRO A 76 4.19 -14.22 -22.21
CA PRO A 76 2.84 -14.32 -22.72
C PRO A 76 1.95 -15.15 -21.77
N GLY A 77 0.74 -14.67 -21.47
CA GLY A 77 -0.17 -15.35 -20.53
C GLY A 77 0.21 -15.23 -19.05
N SER A 78 1.12 -14.32 -18.71
CA SER A 78 1.45 -14.04 -17.30
C SER A 78 0.22 -13.64 -16.50
N PRO A 79 0.05 -14.13 -15.23
CA PRO A 79 -1.02 -13.69 -14.35
C PRO A 79 -0.91 -12.20 -13.94
N TYR A 80 0.24 -11.60 -14.22
CA TYR A 80 0.53 -10.19 -13.96
C TYR A 80 0.29 -9.28 -15.18
N ALA A 81 -0.12 -9.82 -16.32
CA ALA A 81 -0.35 -9.03 -17.53
C ALA A 81 -1.39 -7.93 -17.30
N GLY A 82 -1.05 -6.68 -17.63
CA GLY A 82 -1.91 -5.51 -17.42
C GLY A 82 -2.09 -5.05 -15.97
N LYS A 83 -1.48 -5.74 -15.01
CA LYS A 83 -1.64 -5.43 -13.58
C LYS A 83 -0.45 -4.70 -12.94
N LEU A 84 0.68 -4.69 -13.62
CA LEU A 84 1.91 -4.08 -13.10
C LEU A 84 2.20 -2.77 -13.83
N ASP A 85 1.56 -1.69 -13.41
CA ASP A 85 1.90 -0.36 -13.90
C ASP A 85 2.05 0.66 -12.77
N LEU A 86 2.74 1.77 -13.08
CA LEU A 86 3.07 2.80 -12.10
C LEU A 86 1.81 3.39 -11.49
N PHE A 87 1.86 3.58 -10.18
CA PHE A 87 0.83 4.20 -9.34
C PHE A 87 -0.45 3.40 -9.17
N TYR A 88 -0.54 2.17 -9.72
CA TYR A 88 -1.64 1.26 -9.41
C TYR A 88 -1.63 0.91 -7.93
N THR A 89 -2.80 0.92 -7.30
CA THR A 89 -2.98 0.34 -5.97
C THR A 89 -3.44 -1.09 -6.11
N ALA A 90 -2.88 -1.96 -5.30
CA ALA A 90 -3.19 -3.37 -5.33
C ALA A 90 -3.15 -3.99 -3.92
N GLU A 91 -3.92 -5.06 -3.77
CA GLU A 91 -3.70 -6.05 -2.73
C GLU A 91 -2.68 -7.05 -3.24
N LEU A 92 -1.64 -7.28 -2.47
CA LEU A 92 -0.59 -8.22 -2.82
C LEU A 92 -0.34 -9.22 -1.71
N ALA A 93 0.04 -10.44 -2.13
CA ALA A 93 0.54 -11.46 -1.24
C ALA A 93 1.94 -11.88 -1.69
N TRP A 94 2.89 -11.97 -0.76
CA TRP A 94 4.26 -12.35 -1.07
C TRP A 94 4.85 -13.28 -0.02
N LEU A 95 5.86 -14.02 -0.44
CA LEU A 95 6.67 -14.84 0.43
C LEU A 95 7.91 -14.04 0.82
N PRO A 96 8.10 -13.73 2.11
CA PRO A 96 9.29 -13.05 2.61
C PRO A 96 10.55 -13.82 2.30
N ALA A 97 11.60 -13.11 1.92
CA ALA A 97 12.92 -13.70 1.73
C ALA A 97 13.64 -13.75 3.08
N ARG A 98 14.31 -14.88 3.37
CA ARG A 98 15.00 -15.08 4.66
C ARG A 98 16.35 -14.36 4.78
N LYS A 99 16.96 -13.98 3.66
CA LYS A 99 18.35 -13.48 3.61
C LYS A 99 18.51 -12.19 2.81
N SER A 100 17.41 -11.59 2.35
CA SER A 100 17.44 -10.38 1.54
C SER A 100 16.10 -9.64 1.69
N ASP A 101 16.07 -8.38 1.32
CA ASP A 101 14.88 -7.52 1.23
C ASP A 101 14.12 -7.69 -0.12
N LEU A 102 14.48 -8.71 -0.91
CA LEU A 102 13.84 -8.99 -2.19
C LEU A 102 12.94 -10.22 -2.06
N HIS A 103 11.66 -9.99 -1.80
CA HIS A 103 10.64 -11.01 -1.58
C HIS A 103 10.13 -11.64 -2.87
N THR A 104 9.28 -12.66 -2.80
CA THR A 104 8.67 -13.28 -3.97
C THR A 104 7.19 -12.95 -4.03
N LEU A 105 6.75 -12.20 -5.05
CA LEU A 105 5.34 -11.93 -5.31
C LEU A 105 4.61 -13.23 -5.66
N LYS A 106 3.48 -13.49 -5.00
CA LYS A 106 2.65 -14.67 -5.19
C LYS A 106 1.33 -14.33 -5.84
N GLU A 107 0.62 -13.35 -5.28
CA GLU A 107 -0.69 -12.93 -5.76
C GLU A 107 -0.73 -11.41 -5.89
N LEU A 108 -1.54 -10.94 -6.82
CA LEU A 108 -1.73 -9.52 -7.10
C LEU A 108 -3.15 -9.29 -7.59
N GLU A 109 -3.88 -8.43 -6.90
CA GLU A 109 -5.18 -7.93 -7.32
C GLU A 109 -5.17 -6.40 -7.34
N VAL A 110 -5.36 -5.81 -8.53
CA VAL A 110 -5.38 -4.34 -8.66
C VAL A 110 -6.73 -3.83 -8.19
N THR A 111 -6.72 -2.95 -7.20
CA THR A 111 -7.91 -2.33 -6.62
C THR A 111 -8.20 -0.96 -7.22
N ASP A 112 -7.16 -0.26 -7.71
CA ASP A 112 -7.31 1.04 -8.37
C ASP A 112 -6.23 1.23 -9.45
N PHE A 113 -6.66 1.43 -10.68
CA PHE A 113 -5.79 1.65 -11.83
C PHE A 113 -5.37 3.11 -12.02
N ARG A 114 -6.01 4.08 -11.38
CA ARG A 114 -5.76 5.53 -11.50
C ARG A 114 -5.53 5.99 -12.95
N LEU A 115 -6.38 5.54 -13.86
CA LEU A 115 -6.22 5.80 -15.30
C LEU A 115 -6.11 7.29 -15.66
N GLY A 116 -6.73 8.17 -14.86
CA GLY A 116 -6.62 9.61 -15.05
C GLY A 116 -5.22 10.18 -14.85
N LEU A 117 -4.34 9.50 -14.08
CA LEU A 117 -2.95 9.90 -13.91
C LEU A 117 -2.16 9.84 -15.22
N GLN A 118 -2.38 8.80 -16.02
CA GLN A 118 -1.67 8.56 -17.27
C GLN A 118 -2.12 9.49 -18.41
N SER A 119 -3.19 10.26 -18.22
CA SER A 119 -3.73 11.17 -19.24
C SER A 119 -2.88 12.44 -19.45
N SER A 120 -1.97 12.76 -18.52
CA SER A 120 -1.14 13.96 -18.55
C SER A 120 0.28 13.65 -18.13
N TYR A 121 1.25 14.07 -18.96
CA TYR A 121 2.68 13.97 -18.62
C TYR A 121 2.99 14.67 -17.30
N LEU A 122 2.40 15.85 -17.10
CA LEU A 122 2.63 16.66 -15.90
C LEU A 122 2.13 15.98 -14.63
N ARG A 123 1.02 15.23 -14.69
CA ARG A 123 0.51 14.42 -13.58
C ARG A 123 1.49 13.28 -13.23
N VAL A 124 1.97 12.57 -14.25
CA VAL A 124 2.95 11.49 -14.08
C VAL A 124 4.27 12.02 -13.51
N LEU A 125 4.75 13.16 -14.00
CA LEU A 125 5.95 13.82 -13.52
C LEU A 125 5.82 14.21 -12.04
N CYS A 126 4.69 14.83 -11.67
CA CYS A 126 4.40 15.23 -10.29
C CYS A 126 4.30 14.01 -9.35
N ALA A 127 3.58 12.96 -9.76
CA ALA A 127 3.50 11.71 -9.01
C ALA A 127 4.87 11.05 -8.82
N SER A 128 5.70 11.05 -9.87
CA SER A 128 7.06 10.53 -9.82
C SER A 128 7.95 11.35 -8.87
N TYR A 129 7.76 12.65 -8.82
CA TYR A 129 8.45 13.53 -7.88
C TYR A 129 8.06 13.19 -6.43
N PHE A 130 6.78 13.02 -6.14
CA PHE A 130 6.30 12.64 -4.80
C PHE A 130 6.88 11.30 -4.35
N VAL A 131 6.88 10.30 -5.23
CA VAL A 131 7.52 9.01 -4.95
C VAL A 131 9.00 9.18 -4.63
N LYS A 132 9.72 10.01 -5.39
CA LYS A 132 11.16 10.25 -5.17
C LYS A 132 11.45 10.94 -3.84
N LEU A 133 10.59 11.83 -3.38
CA LEU A 133 10.70 12.42 -2.06
C LEU A 133 10.55 11.35 -0.98
N LEU A 134 9.51 10.52 -1.08
CA LEU A 134 9.26 9.45 -0.12
C LEU A 134 10.39 8.43 -0.08
N GLU A 135 10.87 7.97 -1.25
CA GLU A 135 12.02 7.05 -1.34
C GLU A 135 13.30 7.64 -0.71
N GLY A 136 13.43 8.96 -0.71
CA GLY A 136 14.60 9.66 -0.16
C GLY A 136 14.60 9.81 1.36
N VAL A 137 13.44 9.72 2.01
CA VAL A 137 13.27 9.95 3.46
C VAL A 137 12.87 8.69 4.22
N ALA A 138 12.31 7.69 3.55
CA ALA A 138 11.84 6.47 4.19
C ALA A 138 12.92 5.39 4.24
N GLU A 139 12.98 4.70 5.36
CA GLU A 139 13.78 3.49 5.51
C GLU A 139 13.05 2.28 4.90
N VAL A 140 13.82 1.33 4.37
CA VAL A 140 13.28 0.10 3.79
C VAL A 140 12.65 -0.75 4.90
N GLU A 141 11.47 -1.30 4.65
CA GLU A 141 10.72 -2.18 5.57
C GLU A 141 10.36 -1.53 6.93
N THR A 142 10.41 -0.21 7.00
CA THR A 142 9.92 0.51 8.19
C THR A 142 8.50 1.01 7.91
N PRO A 143 7.48 0.49 8.62
CA PRO A 143 6.11 0.92 8.42
C PRO A 143 5.94 2.38 8.81
N VAL A 144 5.50 3.20 7.86
CA VAL A 144 5.07 4.58 8.13
C VAL A 144 3.74 4.78 7.41
N GLU A 145 2.66 4.44 8.09
CA GLU A 145 1.30 4.49 7.52
C GLU A 145 0.95 5.88 6.99
N SER A 146 1.44 6.94 7.66
CA SER A 146 1.23 8.32 7.22
C SER A 146 1.80 8.59 5.83
N LEU A 147 2.97 8.03 5.50
CA LEU A 147 3.59 8.21 4.18
C LEU A 147 2.79 7.51 3.07
N TYR A 148 2.26 6.32 3.35
CA TYR A 148 1.35 5.64 2.43
C TYR A 148 0.08 6.47 2.18
N ASP A 149 -0.57 6.94 3.25
CA ASP A 149 -1.80 7.72 3.15
C ASP A 149 -1.56 9.09 2.48
N LEU A 150 -0.42 9.73 2.73
CA LEU A 150 -0.03 10.96 2.05
C LEU A 150 0.12 10.72 0.55
N LEU A 151 0.87 9.68 0.15
CA LEU A 151 1.04 9.33 -1.27
C LEU A 151 -0.30 8.99 -1.91
N ARG A 152 -1.13 8.17 -1.28
CA ARG A 152 -2.44 7.77 -1.79
C ARG A 152 -3.32 8.99 -2.07
N ARG A 153 -3.46 9.91 -1.09
CA ARG A 153 -4.25 11.15 -1.24
C ARG A 153 -3.72 12.04 -2.37
N ALA A 154 -2.40 12.15 -2.48
CA ALA A 154 -1.78 12.95 -3.54
C ALA A 154 -2.03 12.35 -4.93
N LEU A 155 -1.94 11.03 -5.10
CA LEU A 155 -2.22 10.35 -6.35
C LEU A 155 -3.72 10.41 -6.72
N ASP A 156 -4.60 10.27 -5.72
CA ASP A 156 -6.06 10.42 -5.92
C ASP A 156 -6.40 11.84 -6.42
N TYR A 157 -5.79 12.87 -5.84
CA TYR A 157 -5.93 14.26 -6.32
C TYR A 157 -5.45 14.41 -7.78
N LEU A 158 -4.27 13.89 -8.10
CA LEU A 158 -3.68 13.98 -9.44
C LEU A 158 -4.46 13.18 -10.50
N THR A 159 -5.29 12.23 -10.11
CA THR A 159 -6.14 11.48 -11.04
C THR A 159 -7.17 12.37 -11.72
N SER A 160 -7.65 13.41 -11.04
CA SER A 160 -8.72 14.31 -11.51
C SER A 160 -8.29 15.76 -11.71
N HIS A 161 -7.13 16.17 -11.18
CA HIS A 161 -6.67 17.55 -11.22
C HIS A 161 -5.28 17.66 -11.84
N GLU A 162 -5.04 18.73 -12.57
CA GLU A 162 -3.67 19.08 -12.99
C GLU A 162 -2.86 19.55 -11.78
N PRO A 163 -1.58 19.18 -11.70
CA PRO A 163 -0.73 19.63 -10.62
C PRO A 163 -0.47 21.14 -10.71
N THR A 164 -0.39 21.77 -9.54
CA THR A 164 -0.04 23.18 -9.38
C THR A 164 1.14 23.31 -8.43
N ARG A 165 1.86 24.44 -8.49
CA ARG A 165 2.91 24.75 -7.49
C ARG A 165 2.39 24.66 -6.06
N LYS A 166 1.15 25.11 -5.84
CA LYS A 166 0.49 25.04 -4.53
C LYS A 166 0.31 23.60 -4.05
N ALA A 167 -0.11 22.70 -4.94
CA ALA A 167 -0.27 21.27 -4.62
C ALA A 167 1.07 20.61 -4.28
N VAL A 168 2.14 20.94 -5.01
CA VAL A 168 3.49 20.42 -4.72
C VAL A 168 3.99 20.92 -3.36
N LEU A 169 3.85 22.21 -3.08
CA LEU A 169 4.25 22.80 -1.77
C LEU A 169 3.42 22.24 -0.63
N HIS A 170 2.14 21.94 -0.86
CA HIS A 170 1.30 21.29 0.14
C HIS A 170 1.82 19.88 0.48
N PHE A 171 2.12 19.07 -0.55
CA PHE A 171 2.70 17.74 -0.33
C PHE A 171 4.03 17.79 0.42
N GLU A 172 4.94 18.70 0.02
CA GLU A 172 6.23 18.90 0.69
C GLU A 172 6.04 19.30 2.17
N ARG A 173 5.03 20.11 2.49
CA ARG A 173 4.71 20.54 3.86
C ARG A 173 4.16 19.40 4.69
N GLU A 174 3.18 18.67 4.16
CA GLU A 174 2.62 17.50 4.85
C GLU A 174 3.70 16.46 5.13
N LEU A 175 4.58 16.20 4.15
CA LEU A 175 5.69 15.27 4.34
C LEU A 175 6.65 15.75 5.44
N ALA A 176 7.01 17.04 5.47
CA ALA A 176 7.88 17.59 6.51
C ALA A 176 7.21 17.50 7.89
N HIS A 177 5.91 17.71 7.97
CA HIS A 177 5.12 17.56 9.19
C HIS A 177 5.12 16.10 9.69
N ASP A 178 4.83 15.14 8.81
CA ASP A 178 4.79 13.71 9.14
C ASP A 178 6.16 13.18 9.62
N LEU A 179 7.24 13.77 9.12
CA LEU A 179 8.62 13.46 9.54
C LEU A 179 9.04 14.22 10.80
N GLY A 180 8.19 15.08 11.36
CA GLY A 180 8.52 15.90 12.54
C GLY A 180 9.59 16.97 12.26
N VAL A 181 9.84 17.31 11.01
CA VAL A 181 10.82 18.33 10.63
C VAL A 181 10.14 19.69 10.59
N HIS A 182 10.24 20.40 11.71
CA HIS A 182 9.68 21.75 11.82
C HIS A 182 10.70 22.78 11.30
N GLY A 183 10.39 23.37 10.15
CA GLY A 183 11.09 24.54 9.63
C GLY A 183 10.42 25.84 10.07
N ASP A 184 11.08 26.95 9.80
CA ASP A 184 10.47 28.27 9.90
C ASP A 184 9.25 28.34 8.96
N GLU A 185 8.08 28.79 9.45
CA GLU A 185 6.85 28.90 8.67
C GLU A 185 7.02 29.78 7.41
N SER A 186 8.00 30.71 7.44
CA SER A 186 8.35 31.57 6.32
C SER A 186 9.21 30.89 5.26
N ALA A 187 9.87 29.76 5.58
CA ALA A 187 10.74 29.03 4.68
C ALA A 187 9.97 28.06 3.77
N ALA A 188 10.49 27.84 2.55
CA ALA A 188 9.92 26.81 1.68
C ALA A 188 10.03 25.42 2.35
N PRO A 189 8.98 24.58 2.32
CA PRO A 189 8.96 23.25 3.00
C PRO A 189 10.13 22.37 2.60
N ILE A 190 10.56 22.46 1.36
CA ILE A 190 11.70 21.69 0.84
C ILE A 190 13.02 22.00 1.56
N THR A 191 13.16 23.17 2.15
CA THR A 191 14.38 23.55 2.90
C THR A 191 14.55 22.67 4.13
N SER A 192 13.45 22.38 4.82
CA SER A 192 13.44 21.45 5.97
C SER A 192 13.71 20.01 5.53
N LEU A 193 13.10 19.57 4.43
CA LEU A 193 13.31 18.24 3.88
C LEU A 193 14.73 17.99 3.36
N ARG A 194 15.47 19.03 2.94
CA ARG A 194 16.87 18.91 2.47
C ARG A 194 17.81 18.32 3.51
N GLN A 195 17.51 18.49 4.78
CA GLN A 195 18.35 17.96 5.86
C GLN A 195 18.24 16.43 5.96
N MET A 196 17.09 15.87 5.55
CA MET A 196 16.84 14.44 5.59
C MET A 196 17.13 13.75 4.25
N LEU A 197 17.05 14.50 3.15
CA LEU A 197 17.30 13.97 1.82
C LEU A 197 18.80 13.92 1.54
N HIS A 198 19.33 12.74 1.24
CA HIS A 198 20.74 12.60 0.82
C HIS A 198 21.03 13.37 -0.48
N ARG A 199 20.04 13.50 -1.34
CA ARG A 199 20.10 14.25 -2.58
C ARG A 199 18.72 14.74 -2.98
N MET A 200 18.64 16.01 -3.38
CA MET A 200 17.40 16.56 -3.95
C MET A 200 17.02 15.84 -5.24
N PRO A 201 15.74 15.45 -5.42
CA PRO A 201 15.29 14.90 -6.69
C PRO A 201 15.40 15.93 -7.82
N VAL A 202 16.12 15.57 -8.88
CA VAL A 202 16.27 16.42 -10.08
C VAL A 202 14.90 16.74 -10.70
N LEU A 203 13.94 15.84 -10.59
CA LEU A 203 12.57 16.02 -11.07
C LEU A 203 11.87 17.28 -10.52
N ARG A 204 12.34 17.84 -9.39
CA ARG A 204 11.76 19.06 -8.84
C ARG A 204 11.97 20.26 -9.74
N GLU A 205 13.16 20.41 -10.29
CA GLU A 205 13.50 21.54 -11.18
C GLU A 205 12.68 21.45 -12.46
N GLU A 206 12.67 20.27 -13.10
CA GLU A 206 11.88 19.98 -14.28
C GLU A 206 10.37 20.23 -14.03
N LEU A 207 9.83 19.73 -12.91
CA LEU A 207 8.45 19.96 -12.54
C LEU A 207 8.15 21.44 -12.34
N TRP A 208 9.08 22.17 -11.70
CA TRP A 208 8.90 23.60 -11.41
C TRP A 208 8.86 24.47 -12.66
N GLU A 209 9.65 24.10 -13.69
CA GLU A 209 9.63 24.77 -15.00
C GLU A 209 8.30 24.53 -15.74
N GLN A 210 7.72 23.35 -15.60
CA GLN A 210 6.47 22.98 -16.27
C GLN A 210 5.21 23.50 -15.56
N LEU A 211 5.28 23.78 -14.24
CA LEU A 211 4.15 24.28 -13.49
C LEU A 211 3.96 25.78 -13.71
N THR A 212 2.87 26.12 -14.35
CA THR A 212 2.38 27.51 -14.39
C THR A 212 1.94 27.94 -12.99
N SER A 213 2.16 29.20 -12.70
CA SER A 213 1.82 29.83 -11.41
C SER A 213 0.33 29.85 -11.16
#